data_682718963cb0471329f502716b581261
#
_entry.id   682718963cb0471329f502716b581261
#
_cell.length_a   1.000
_cell.length_b   1.000
_cell.length_c   1.000
_cell.angle_alpha   90.00
_cell.angle_beta   90.00
_cell.angle_gamma   90.00
#
_symmetry.space_group_name_H-M   'P 1'
#
loop_
_entity.id
_entity.type
_entity.pdbx_description
1 polymer ?
#
loop_
_entity_poly.entity_id
_entity_poly.type
_entity_poly.pdbx_seq_one_letter_code
_entity_poly.pdbx_strand_id
1 'polypeptide(L)'
;MMKFGLLTAILDGWTFEEAVEIAADMGFKCLEVACWPAGKAERRYAGVSHIDCERVCEDDAYAKYVLALVASKGLEISSLAFYPNVMDADPAKSGAAIEHLKAVICASSKLGVGMVTTFIGRDQHKTQEENIELFKQVWPGLIALAEEKGVKIAIENCPMLFGRDQWPGGQNMMCTPVMFRKLFEIIPSKNFGLNFDPSHYVWQGLDT
;
A
#
# COMPACT_ATOMS: atom_id res chain seq x y z
N MET A 1 19.31 12.56 -6.45
CA MET A 1 19.28 13.05 -5.04
C MET A 1 18.12 12.38 -4.34
N MET A 2 18.29 11.90 -3.11
CA MET A 2 17.21 11.32 -2.32
C MET A 2 16.17 12.39 -1.98
N LYS A 3 14.87 12.06 -2.12
CA LYS A 3 13.76 12.95 -1.78
C LYS A 3 13.13 12.49 -0.47
N PHE A 4 12.79 13.43 0.40
CA PHE A 4 11.99 13.15 1.58
C PHE A 4 10.52 13.33 1.25
N GLY A 5 9.71 12.35 1.64
CA GLY A 5 8.27 12.33 1.42
C GLY A 5 7.48 12.17 2.71
N LEU A 6 6.18 12.42 2.60
CA LEU A 6 5.21 12.25 3.69
C LEU A 6 4.18 11.20 3.28
N LEU A 7 3.97 10.19 4.17
CA LEU A 7 2.81 9.30 4.05
C LEU A 7 1.58 10.02 4.62
N THR A 8 0.59 10.27 3.77
CA THR A 8 -0.58 11.09 4.16
C THR A 8 -1.58 10.36 5.06
N ALA A 9 -1.45 9.05 5.24
CA ALA A 9 -2.31 8.26 6.16
C ALA A 9 -2.25 8.74 7.62
N ILE A 10 -1.24 9.51 8.00
CA ILE A 10 -1.15 10.11 9.35
C ILE A 10 -2.05 11.35 9.54
N LEU A 11 -2.61 11.87 8.45
CA LEU A 11 -3.42 13.10 8.41
C LEU A 11 -4.91 12.76 8.34
N ASP A 12 -5.39 11.92 9.25
CA ASP A 12 -6.81 11.57 9.36
C ASP A 12 -7.66 12.82 9.64
N GLY A 13 -8.76 12.96 8.88
CA GLY A 13 -9.67 14.11 8.97
C GLY A 13 -9.23 15.35 8.17
N TRP A 14 -8.08 15.32 7.51
CA TRP A 14 -7.63 16.38 6.61
C TRP A 14 -8.11 16.11 5.18
N THR A 15 -8.34 17.19 4.42
CA THR A 15 -8.57 17.09 2.98
C THR A 15 -7.26 16.81 2.24
N PHE A 16 -7.36 16.40 0.98
CA PHE A 16 -6.16 16.21 0.15
C PHE A 16 -5.41 17.52 -0.08
N GLU A 17 -6.13 18.63 -0.24
CA GLU A 17 -5.59 19.96 -0.39
C GLU A 17 -4.78 20.38 0.83
N GLU A 18 -5.32 20.18 2.03
CA GLU A 18 -4.64 20.46 3.30
C GLU A 18 -3.38 19.59 3.47
N ALA A 19 -3.48 18.30 3.10
CA ALA A 19 -2.34 17.38 3.16
C ALA A 19 -1.21 17.79 2.20
N VAL A 20 -1.55 18.23 1.00
CA VAL A 20 -0.60 18.74 0.01
C VAL A 20 0.04 20.05 0.51
N GLU A 21 -0.74 20.96 1.08
CA GLU A 21 -0.26 22.24 1.57
C GLU A 21 0.72 22.09 2.73
N ILE A 22 0.35 21.34 3.76
CA ILE A 22 1.23 21.15 4.93
C ILE A 22 2.53 20.42 4.53
N ALA A 23 2.47 19.46 3.62
CA ALA A 23 3.67 18.76 3.16
C ALA A 23 4.63 19.71 2.43
N ALA A 24 4.09 20.60 1.60
CA ALA A 24 4.91 21.61 0.92
C ALA A 24 5.54 22.61 1.90
N ASP A 25 4.77 23.11 2.87
CA ASP A 25 5.21 24.04 3.91
C ASP A 25 6.31 23.45 4.79
N MET A 26 6.22 22.14 5.08
CA MET A 26 7.26 21.40 5.81
C MET A 26 8.50 21.08 4.98
N GLY A 27 8.49 21.38 3.67
CA GLY A 27 9.62 21.20 2.78
C GLY A 27 9.80 19.80 2.20
N PHE A 28 8.80 18.91 2.35
CA PHE A 28 8.79 17.62 1.66
C PHE A 28 8.83 17.78 0.14
N LYS A 29 9.23 16.74 -0.57
CA LYS A 29 9.36 16.74 -2.04
C LYS A 29 8.42 15.77 -2.72
N CYS A 30 7.89 14.80 -1.99
CA CYS A 30 6.93 13.83 -2.51
C CYS A 30 5.93 13.38 -1.44
N LEU A 31 4.85 12.78 -1.90
CA LEU A 31 3.79 12.21 -1.08
C LEU A 31 3.62 10.73 -1.41
N GLU A 32 3.52 9.92 -0.38
CA GLU A 32 2.87 8.63 -0.43
C GLU A 32 1.41 8.85 -0.03
N VAL A 33 0.50 8.77 -1.00
CA VAL A 33 -0.89 9.21 -0.78
C VAL A 33 -1.78 8.07 -0.33
N ALA A 34 -2.45 8.27 0.80
CA ALA A 34 -3.41 7.33 1.36
C ALA A 34 -4.66 7.22 0.47
N CYS A 35 -5.01 5.98 0.09
CA CYS A 35 -6.05 5.64 -0.88
C CYS A 35 -6.95 4.51 -0.38
N TRP A 36 -7.41 4.56 0.88
CA TRP A 36 -8.41 3.60 1.36
C TRP A 36 -9.79 3.88 0.72
N PRO A 37 -10.71 2.90 0.73
CA PRO A 37 -12.10 3.18 0.38
C PRO A 37 -12.64 4.36 1.20
N ALA A 38 -13.43 5.23 0.56
CA ALA A 38 -14.04 6.37 1.24
C ALA A 38 -14.93 5.89 2.40
N GLY A 39 -14.75 6.46 3.58
CA GLY A 39 -15.48 6.06 4.77
C GLY A 39 -14.83 6.51 6.07
N LYS A 40 -15.35 6.01 7.18
CA LYS A 40 -14.76 6.26 8.49
C LYS A 40 -13.58 5.31 8.72
N ALA A 41 -12.45 5.86 9.11
CA ALA A 41 -11.30 5.06 9.51
C ALA A 41 -11.67 4.12 10.68
N GLU A 42 -11.39 2.83 10.51
CA GLU A 42 -11.62 1.84 11.56
C GLU A 42 -10.62 1.98 12.70
N ARG A 43 -9.45 2.52 12.41
CA ARG A 43 -8.35 2.72 13.36
C ARG A 43 -7.41 3.81 12.84
N ARG A 44 -6.53 4.28 13.70
CA ARG A 44 -5.47 5.23 13.33
C ARG A 44 -4.63 4.67 12.16
N TYR A 45 -4.40 5.48 11.15
CA TYR A 45 -3.67 5.16 9.90
C TYR A 45 -4.36 4.18 8.94
N ALA A 46 -5.58 3.73 9.22
CA ALA A 46 -6.34 2.89 8.31
C ALA A 46 -7.71 3.49 8.04
N GLY A 47 -8.07 3.60 6.77
CA GLY A 47 -9.33 4.20 6.33
C GLY A 47 -9.20 5.65 5.89
N VAL A 48 -7.99 6.24 5.89
CA VAL A 48 -7.75 7.57 5.33
C VAL A 48 -7.77 7.49 3.81
N SER A 49 -8.59 8.32 3.17
CA SER A 49 -8.70 8.41 1.73
C SER A 49 -8.51 9.86 1.30
N HIS A 50 -7.38 10.16 0.69
CA HIS A 50 -7.11 11.48 0.11
C HIS A 50 -7.34 11.52 -1.39
N ILE A 51 -7.27 10.35 -2.06
CA ILE A 51 -7.58 10.19 -3.48
C ILE A 51 -8.60 9.07 -3.63
N ASP A 52 -9.71 9.36 -4.30
CA ASP A 52 -10.71 8.39 -4.72
C ASP A 52 -10.20 7.68 -5.99
N CYS A 53 -9.70 6.45 -5.83
CA CYS A 53 -9.09 5.69 -6.91
C CYS A 53 -10.09 5.25 -7.99
N GLU A 54 -11.33 4.95 -7.62
CA GLU A 54 -12.37 4.60 -8.59
C GLU A 54 -12.70 5.81 -9.44
N ARG A 55 -12.89 6.97 -8.81
CA ARG A 55 -13.10 8.21 -9.52
C ARG A 55 -11.92 8.61 -10.40
N VAL A 56 -10.68 8.41 -9.97
CA VAL A 56 -9.51 8.63 -10.83
C VAL A 56 -9.62 7.82 -12.11
N CYS A 57 -10.03 6.54 -12.03
CA CYS A 57 -10.15 5.67 -13.19
C CYS A 57 -11.23 6.12 -14.17
N GLU A 58 -12.32 6.73 -13.70
CA GLU A 58 -13.51 7.07 -14.49
C GLU A 58 -13.53 8.54 -14.96
N ASP A 59 -12.96 9.46 -14.17
CA ASP A 59 -13.03 10.92 -14.37
C ASP A 59 -11.64 11.51 -14.69
N ASP A 60 -11.41 11.81 -15.98
CA ASP A 60 -10.16 12.43 -16.44
C ASP A 60 -9.94 13.84 -15.87
N ALA A 61 -11.02 14.57 -15.56
CA ALA A 61 -10.91 15.90 -14.99
C ALA A 61 -10.41 15.81 -13.53
N TYR A 62 -10.90 14.84 -12.78
CA TYR A 62 -10.44 14.58 -11.42
C TYR A 62 -8.98 14.11 -11.40
N ALA A 63 -8.60 13.20 -12.30
CA ALA A 63 -7.20 12.77 -12.41
C ALA A 63 -6.26 13.94 -12.71
N LYS A 64 -6.64 14.82 -13.64
CA LYS A 64 -5.87 16.04 -13.93
C LYS A 64 -5.82 17.01 -12.76
N TYR A 65 -6.92 17.15 -12.02
CA TYR A 65 -6.98 17.98 -10.82
C TYR A 65 -5.98 17.51 -9.76
N VAL A 66 -5.97 16.19 -9.45
CA VAL A 66 -5.04 15.59 -8.49
C VAL A 66 -3.58 15.91 -8.83
N LEU A 67 -3.20 15.70 -10.10
CA LEU A 67 -1.84 15.97 -10.56
C LEU A 67 -1.49 17.46 -10.53
N ALA A 68 -2.41 18.33 -10.98
CA ALA A 68 -2.20 19.77 -11.00
C ALA A 68 -2.04 20.35 -9.58
N LEU A 69 -2.85 19.87 -8.62
CA LEU A 69 -2.76 20.30 -7.23
C LEU A 69 -1.37 20.02 -6.64
N VAL A 70 -0.90 18.78 -6.76
CA VAL A 70 0.41 18.37 -6.23
C VAL A 70 1.55 19.13 -6.91
N ALA A 71 1.50 19.25 -8.24
CA ALA A 71 2.51 19.98 -9.02
C ALA A 71 2.54 21.48 -8.70
N SER A 72 1.37 22.09 -8.40
CA SER A 72 1.28 23.52 -8.05
C SER A 72 2.07 23.89 -6.79
N LYS A 73 2.29 22.93 -5.91
CA LYS A 73 3.07 23.09 -4.68
C LYS A 73 4.52 22.56 -4.83
N GLY A 74 4.93 22.20 -6.03
CA GLY A 74 6.28 21.68 -6.31
C GLY A 74 6.55 20.29 -5.72
N LEU A 75 5.48 19.52 -5.44
CA LEU A 75 5.53 18.15 -4.97
C LEU A 75 5.32 17.16 -6.12
N GLU A 76 5.61 15.89 -5.85
CA GLU A 76 5.24 14.76 -6.70
C GLU A 76 4.57 13.65 -5.86
N ILE A 77 3.82 12.76 -6.49
CA ILE A 77 3.30 11.55 -5.84
C ILE A 77 4.33 10.43 -6.07
N SER A 78 4.89 9.90 -4.99
CA SER A 78 5.85 8.79 -5.03
C SER A 78 5.17 7.43 -5.15
N SER A 79 4.01 7.27 -4.50
CA SER A 79 3.21 6.05 -4.50
C SER A 79 1.78 6.32 -4.06
N LEU A 80 0.87 5.42 -4.44
CA LEU A 80 -0.45 5.32 -3.85
C LEU A 80 -0.44 4.23 -2.78
N ALA A 81 -0.89 4.57 -1.57
CA ALA A 81 -0.81 3.73 -0.38
C ALA A 81 -2.16 3.12 -0.03
N PHE A 82 -2.24 1.81 -0.03
CA PHE A 82 -3.37 1.07 0.51
C PHE A 82 -2.87 -0.21 1.16
N TYR A 83 -2.99 -0.31 2.49
CA TYR A 83 -2.41 -1.37 3.29
C TYR A 83 -3.47 -2.30 3.90
N PRO A 84 -4.20 -3.08 3.08
CA PRO A 84 -5.19 -4.04 3.54
C PRO A 84 -4.58 -5.39 3.90
N ASN A 85 -5.41 -6.28 4.46
CA ASN A 85 -5.13 -7.70 4.48
C ASN A 85 -5.90 -8.39 3.34
N VAL A 86 -5.30 -8.51 2.16
CA VAL A 86 -5.91 -9.19 0.99
C VAL A 86 -6.00 -10.72 1.16
N MET A 87 -5.44 -11.26 2.23
CA MET A 87 -5.47 -12.69 2.59
C MET A 87 -6.21 -12.91 3.91
N ASP A 88 -7.14 -12.00 4.27
CA ASP A 88 -7.96 -12.14 5.47
C ASP A 88 -8.78 -13.44 5.44
N ALA A 89 -8.96 -14.05 6.61
CA ALA A 89 -9.77 -15.27 6.77
C ALA A 89 -11.24 -15.07 6.39
N ASP A 90 -11.75 -13.83 6.50
CA ASP A 90 -13.09 -13.46 6.05
C ASP A 90 -13.07 -13.19 4.53
N PRO A 91 -13.74 -14.05 3.71
CA PRO A 91 -13.76 -13.90 2.27
C PRO A 91 -14.39 -12.59 1.78
N ALA A 92 -15.31 -12.00 2.55
CA ALA A 92 -15.89 -10.71 2.20
C ALA A 92 -14.87 -9.57 2.35
N LYS A 93 -14.08 -9.61 3.43
CA LYS A 93 -13.02 -8.62 3.66
C LYS A 93 -11.89 -8.76 2.65
N SER A 94 -11.38 -9.97 2.45
CA SER A 94 -10.31 -10.21 1.48
C SER A 94 -10.76 -9.88 0.06
N GLY A 95 -11.98 -10.24 -0.33
CA GLY A 95 -12.55 -9.92 -1.63
C GLY A 95 -12.66 -8.42 -1.88
N ALA A 96 -13.24 -7.67 -0.92
CA ALA A 96 -13.31 -6.21 -1.00
C ALA A 96 -11.92 -5.55 -1.07
N ALA A 97 -10.98 -6.04 -0.28
CA ALA A 97 -9.60 -5.54 -0.29
C ALA A 97 -8.89 -5.79 -1.63
N ILE A 98 -9.09 -6.96 -2.24
CA ILE A 98 -8.54 -7.31 -3.55
C ILE A 98 -9.12 -6.37 -4.64
N GLU A 99 -10.43 -6.18 -4.67
CA GLU A 99 -11.06 -5.32 -5.69
C GLU A 99 -10.61 -3.87 -5.55
N HIS A 100 -10.53 -3.34 -4.33
CA HIS A 100 -10.03 -1.99 -4.13
C HIS A 100 -8.54 -1.85 -4.48
N LEU A 101 -7.71 -2.85 -4.17
CA LEU A 101 -6.29 -2.83 -4.56
C LEU A 101 -6.12 -2.82 -6.09
N LYS A 102 -6.98 -3.50 -6.83
CA LYS A 102 -7.03 -3.40 -8.31
C LYS A 102 -7.36 -1.98 -8.78
N ALA A 103 -8.32 -1.31 -8.13
CA ALA A 103 -8.63 0.09 -8.43
C ALA A 103 -7.44 1.01 -8.14
N VAL A 104 -6.72 0.81 -7.04
CA VAL A 104 -5.50 1.58 -6.71
C VAL A 104 -4.39 1.36 -7.75
N ILE A 105 -4.20 0.12 -8.23
CA ILE A 105 -3.23 -0.19 -9.31
C ILE A 105 -3.63 0.55 -10.60
N CYS A 106 -4.90 0.51 -10.98
CA CYS A 106 -5.40 1.21 -12.17
C CYS A 106 -5.25 2.73 -12.04
N ALA A 107 -5.59 3.30 -10.88
CA ALA A 107 -5.43 4.72 -10.60
C ALA A 107 -3.95 5.16 -10.64
N SER A 108 -3.04 4.36 -10.07
CA SER A 108 -1.60 4.61 -10.12
C SER A 108 -1.07 4.67 -11.55
N SER A 109 -1.53 3.76 -12.42
CA SER A 109 -1.21 3.78 -13.84
C SER A 109 -1.74 5.04 -14.52
N LYS A 110 -3.02 5.38 -14.31
CA LYS A 110 -3.68 6.53 -14.94
C LYS A 110 -3.06 7.87 -14.52
N LEU A 111 -2.63 7.99 -13.26
CA LEU A 111 -1.93 9.17 -12.76
C LEU A 111 -0.45 9.22 -13.17
N GLY A 112 0.08 8.17 -13.82
CA GLY A 112 1.50 8.11 -14.16
C GLY A 112 2.43 7.98 -12.94
N VAL A 113 1.92 7.60 -11.77
CA VAL A 113 2.68 7.40 -10.53
C VAL A 113 3.54 6.14 -10.63
N GLY A 114 2.96 5.05 -11.14
CA GLY A 114 3.67 3.81 -11.43
C GLY A 114 4.12 3.01 -10.20
N MET A 115 3.63 3.34 -9.00
CA MET A 115 3.93 2.60 -7.77
C MET A 115 2.74 2.55 -6.82
N VAL A 116 2.51 1.36 -6.25
CA VAL A 116 1.55 1.13 -5.17
C VAL A 116 2.28 0.49 -4.00
N THR A 117 2.06 1.02 -2.81
CA THR A 117 2.58 0.48 -1.54
C THR A 117 1.47 -0.23 -0.78
N THR A 118 1.75 -1.44 -0.29
CA THR A 118 0.72 -2.30 0.32
C THR A 118 1.32 -3.38 1.23
N PHE A 119 0.47 -4.24 1.80
CA PHE A 119 0.85 -5.46 2.51
C PHE A 119 0.52 -6.72 1.70
N ILE A 120 1.24 -7.81 1.96
CA ILE A 120 0.89 -9.13 1.41
C ILE A 120 -0.38 -9.67 2.06
N GLY A 121 -0.55 -9.43 3.34
CA GLY A 121 -1.62 -10.03 4.11
C GLY A 121 -1.25 -11.39 4.71
N ARG A 122 -2.18 -11.94 5.50
CA ARG A 122 -2.10 -13.26 6.12
C ARG A 122 -3.45 -13.68 6.69
N ASP A 123 -3.82 -14.93 6.50
CA ASP A 123 -4.84 -15.59 7.31
C ASP A 123 -4.19 -16.06 8.63
N GLN A 124 -4.57 -15.43 9.75
CA GLN A 124 -3.96 -15.68 11.05
C GLN A 124 -4.31 -17.06 11.64
N HIS A 125 -5.33 -17.72 11.10
CA HIS A 125 -5.78 -19.06 11.54
C HIS A 125 -5.04 -20.18 10.81
N LYS A 126 -4.21 -19.83 9.81
CA LYS A 126 -3.43 -20.78 9.01
C LYS A 126 -1.96 -20.79 9.40
N THR A 127 -1.33 -21.92 9.17
CA THR A 127 0.13 -22.06 9.25
C THR A 127 0.81 -21.17 8.19
N GLN A 128 2.12 -21.03 8.30
CA GLN A 128 2.90 -20.28 7.31
C GLN A 128 2.88 -20.96 5.93
N GLU A 129 2.93 -22.29 5.91
CA GLU A 129 2.87 -23.09 4.69
C GLU A 129 1.52 -22.95 3.99
N GLU A 130 0.43 -23.01 4.73
CA GLU A 130 -0.92 -22.79 4.20
C GLU A 130 -1.11 -21.36 3.67
N ASN A 131 -0.51 -20.37 4.34
CA ASN A 131 -0.51 -18.99 3.84
C ASN A 131 0.31 -18.81 2.56
N ILE A 132 1.39 -19.57 2.37
CA ILE A 132 2.14 -19.59 1.11
C ILE A 132 1.28 -20.15 -0.03
N GLU A 133 0.51 -21.20 0.24
CA GLU A 133 -0.43 -21.74 -0.77
C GLU A 133 -1.56 -20.72 -1.08
N LEU A 134 -2.05 -20.00 -0.10
CA LEU A 134 -3.01 -18.91 -0.31
C LEU A 134 -2.38 -17.75 -1.11
N PHE A 135 -1.14 -17.37 -0.82
CA PHE A 135 -0.40 -16.38 -1.60
C PHE A 135 -0.31 -16.75 -3.09
N LYS A 136 -0.03 -18.00 -3.40
CA LYS A 136 0.02 -18.51 -4.80
C LYS A 136 -1.33 -18.40 -5.52
N GLN A 137 -2.43 -18.35 -4.79
CA GLN A 137 -3.78 -18.21 -5.36
C GLN A 137 -4.16 -16.74 -5.57
N VAL A 138 -3.80 -15.85 -4.64
CA VAL A 138 -4.23 -14.45 -4.63
C VAL A 138 -3.30 -13.54 -5.43
N TRP A 139 -2.01 -13.62 -5.16
CA TRP A 139 -1.06 -12.61 -5.62
C TRP A 139 -0.66 -12.66 -7.10
N PRO A 140 -0.59 -13.81 -7.78
CA PRO A 140 -0.22 -13.83 -9.21
C PRO A 140 -1.13 -12.95 -10.07
N GLY A 141 -2.44 -12.94 -9.80
CA GLY A 141 -3.39 -12.10 -10.53
C GLY A 141 -3.19 -10.59 -10.30
N LEU A 142 -2.85 -10.20 -9.07
CA LEU A 142 -2.57 -8.80 -8.72
C LEU A 142 -1.27 -8.31 -9.36
N ILE A 143 -0.23 -9.14 -9.35
CA ILE A 143 1.05 -8.79 -9.97
C ILE A 143 0.93 -8.76 -11.50
N ALA A 144 0.20 -9.70 -12.11
CA ALA A 144 -0.07 -9.67 -13.55
C ALA A 144 -0.80 -8.38 -13.98
N LEU A 145 -1.80 -7.93 -13.19
CA LEU A 145 -2.46 -6.65 -13.44
C LEU A 145 -1.47 -5.48 -13.31
N ALA A 146 -0.63 -5.49 -12.29
CA ALA A 146 0.37 -4.43 -12.09
C ALA A 146 1.37 -4.39 -13.26
N GLU A 147 1.81 -5.54 -13.78
CA GLU A 147 2.66 -5.64 -14.97
C GLU A 147 1.98 -5.06 -16.20
N GLU A 148 0.71 -5.46 -16.46
CA GLU A 148 -0.10 -4.94 -17.57
C GLU A 148 -0.22 -3.41 -17.52
N LYS A 149 -0.41 -2.86 -16.31
CA LYS A 149 -0.59 -1.42 -16.09
C LYS A 149 0.73 -0.64 -15.97
N GLY A 150 1.89 -1.31 -16.00
CA GLY A 150 3.20 -0.68 -15.84
C GLY A 150 3.43 -0.16 -14.41
N VAL A 151 2.77 -0.74 -13.41
CA VAL A 151 2.84 -0.34 -12.00
C VAL A 151 3.72 -1.32 -11.22
N LYS A 152 4.50 -0.80 -10.29
CA LYS A 152 5.25 -1.61 -9.32
C LYS A 152 4.46 -1.74 -8.03
N ILE A 153 4.48 -2.93 -7.45
CA ILE A 153 3.94 -3.21 -6.12
C ILE A 153 5.09 -3.29 -5.14
N ALA A 154 5.09 -2.44 -4.13
CA ALA A 154 6.09 -2.42 -3.07
C ALA A 154 5.46 -2.81 -1.74
N ILE A 155 5.92 -3.92 -1.17
CA ILE A 155 5.36 -4.49 0.06
C ILE A 155 6.13 -3.97 1.27
N GLU A 156 5.40 -3.38 2.21
CA GLU A 156 5.97 -2.98 3.49
C GLU A 156 6.19 -4.19 4.40
N ASN A 157 7.33 -4.21 5.07
CA ASN A 157 7.74 -5.30 5.96
C ASN A 157 7.16 -5.21 7.39
N CYS A 158 6.09 -4.45 7.59
CA CYS A 158 5.35 -4.39 8.84
C CYS A 158 4.64 -5.73 9.12
N PRO A 159 4.83 -6.37 10.28
CA PRO A 159 4.12 -7.61 10.64
C PRO A 159 2.65 -7.39 10.97
N MET A 160 2.15 -6.15 11.04
CA MET A 160 0.76 -5.80 11.33
C MET A 160 0.24 -6.40 12.65
N LEU A 161 0.95 -6.16 13.74
CA LEU A 161 0.54 -6.57 15.09
C LEU A 161 -0.34 -5.48 15.71
N PHE A 162 -1.64 -5.54 15.49
CA PHE A 162 -2.58 -4.50 15.94
C PHE A 162 -3.44 -4.90 17.15
N GLY A 163 -3.41 -6.18 17.55
CA GLY A 163 -4.14 -6.72 18.67
C GLY A 163 -3.25 -7.52 19.62
N ARG A 164 -3.71 -7.72 20.84
CA ARG A 164 -2.98 -8.47 21.88
C ARG A 164 -2.82 -9.95 21.56
N ASP A 165 -3.73 -10.50 20.79
CA ASP A 165 -3.85 -11.89 20.37
C ASP A 165 -3.16 -12.18 19.02
N GLN A 166 -2.53 -11.17 18.41
CA GLN A 166 -1.90 -11.31 17.10
C GLN A 166 -0.42 -11.72 17.14
N TRP A 167 0.18 -11.70 18.29
CA TRP A 167 1.55 -12.20 18.47
C TRP A 167 1.55 -13.74 18.55
N PRO A 168 2.53 -14.46 17.96
CA PRO A 168 3.70 -13.96 17.19
C PRO A 168 3.43 -13.74 15.70
N GLY A 169 2.27 -13.99 15.19
CA GLY A 169 1.96 -13.92 13.78
C GLY A 169 0.93 -12.83 13.48
N GLY A 170 1.34 -11.65 13.02
CA GLY A 170 0.45 -10.57 12.59
C GLY A 170 -0.29 -10.85 11.29
N GLN A 171 -0.89 -9.81 10.71
CA GLN A 171 -1.71 -9.90 9.50
C GLN A 171 -0.92 -9.72 8.20
N ASN A 172 0.41 -9.71 8.25
CA ASN A 172 1.27 -9.64 7.09
C ASN A 172 2.40 -10.66 7.19
N MET A 173 2.49 -11.58 6.22
CA MET A 173 3.52 -12.62 6.25
C MET A 173 4.87 -12.17 5.72
N MET A 174 4.93 -11.08 4.95
CA MET A 174 6.17 -10.59 4.33
C MET A 174 6.92 -9.62 5.26
N CYS A 175 7.40 -10.11 6.40
CA CYS A 175 8.03 -9.30 7.44
C CYS A 175 9.47 -9.73 7.80
N THR A 176 10.02 -10.75 7.15
CA THR A 176 11.38 -11.23 7.39
C THR A 176 12.16 -11.51 6.10
N PRO A 177 13.51 -11.43 6.10
CA PRO A 177 14.32 -11.69 4.90
C PRO A 177 14.13 -13.08 4.30
N VAL A 178 13.86 -14.08 5.14
CA VAL A 178 13.57 -15.46 4.67
C VAL A 178 12.28 -15.46 3.86
N MET A 179 11.25 -14.79 4.35
CA MET A 179 9.96 -14.74 3.65
C MET A 179 10.05 -13.89 2.38
N PHE A 180 10.81 -12.79 2.38
CA PHE A 180 11.04 -11.99 1.16
C PHE A 180 11.59 -12.86 0.03
N ARG A 181 12.68 -13.60 0.29
CA ARG A 181 13.29 -14.49 -0.71
C ARG A 181 12.29 -15.51 -1.23
N LYS A 182 11.56 -16.17 -0.32
CA LYS A 182 10.59 -17.20 -0.68
C LYS A 182 9.45 -16.67 -1.55
N LEU A 183 8.88 -15.51 -1.23
CA LEU A 183 7.79 -14.94 -2.03
C LEU A 183 8.27 -14.39 -3.37
N PHE A 184 9.47 -13.82 -3.45
CA PHE A 184 10.05 -13.39 -4.72
C PHE A 184 10.47 -14.56 -5.62
N GLU A 185 10.85 -15.71 -5.05
CA GLU A 185 11.07 -16.94 -5.83
C GLU A 185 9.77 -17.50 -6.44
N ILE A 186 8.65 -17.37 -5.71
CA ILE A 186 7.33 -17.80 -6.19
C ILE A 186 6.82 -16.88 -7.30
N ILE A 187 6.99 -15.56 -7.15
CA ILE A 187 6.61 -14.57 -8.16
C ILE A 187 7.84 -13.73 -8.53
N PRO A 188 8.66 -14.19 -9.49
CA PRO A 188 9.89 -13.51 -9.89
C PRO A 188 9.63 -12.35 -10.84
N SER A 189 8.85 -11.36 -10.40
CA SER A 189 8.46 -10.18 -11.17
C SER A 189 9.34 -8.98 -10.85
N LYS A 190 9.70 -8.18 -11.86
CA LYS A 190 10.37 -6.88 -11.68
C LYS A 190 9.42 -5.80 -11.15
N ASN A 191 8.12 -6.07 -11.17
CA ASN A 191 7.08 -5.20 -10.66
C ASN A 191 6.68 -5.54 -9.22
N PHE A 192 7.38 -6.46 -8.56
CA PHE A 192 7.12 -6.90 -7.21
C PHE A 192 8.38 -6.70 -6.35
N GLY A 193 8.30 -5.87 -5.32
CA GLY A 193 9.44 -5.47 -4.50
C GLY A 193 9.07 -5.09 -3.07
N LEU A 194 10.02 -4.51 -2.34
CA LEU A 194 9.87 -4.05 -0.96
C LEU A 194 9.69 -2.54 -0.89
N ASN A 195 8.76 -2.11 -0.03
CA ASN A 195 8.76 -0.82 0.63
C ASN A 195 9.39 -1.04 2.01
N PHE A 196 10.71 -0.83 2.10
CA PHE A 196 11.48 -1.22 3.27
C PHE A 196 11.38 -0.19 4.39
N ASP A 197 10.78 -0.60 5.51
CA ASP A 197 10.78 0.16 6.76
C ASP A 197 11.75 -0.47 7.77
N PRO A 198 12.90 0.17 8.02
CA PRO A 198 13.90 -0.35 8.97
C PRO A 198 13.39 -0.37 10.41
N SER A 199 12.41 0.46 10.78
CA SER A 199 11.88 0.49 12.14
C SER A 199 11.27 -0.85 12.55
N HIS A 200 10.66 -1.56 11.61
CA HIS A 200 10.11 -2.89 11.85
C HIS A 200 11.16 -3.96 12.10
N TYR A 201 12.38 -3.76 11.64
CA TYR A 201 13.52 -4.65 11.96
C TYR A 201 14.08 -4.34 13.34
N VAL A 202 14.24 -3.07 13.65
CA VAL A 202 14.81 -2.63 14.94
C VAL A 202 14.03 -3.22 16.12
N TRP A 203 12.71 -3.08 16.14
CA TRP A 203 11.91 -3.62 17.24
C TRP A 203 11.74 -5.15 17.21
N GLN A 204 11.96 -5.82 16.08
CA GLN A 204 12.05 -7.28 15.99
C GLN A 204 13.44 -7.82 16.37
N GLY A 205 14.41 -6.96 16.64
CA GLY A 205 15.78 -7.35 16.96
C GLY A 205 16.56 -7.91 15.74
N LEU A 206 16.15 -7.51 14.53
CA LEU A 206 16.84 -7.88 13.29
C LEU A 206 17.83 -6.78 12.90
N ASP A 207 18.95 -7.17 12.27
CA ASP A 207 19.88 -6.23 11.64
C ASP A 207 19.23 -5.54 10.43
N THR A 208 19.55 -4.24 10.23
CA THR A 208 19.00 -3.39 9.17
C THR A 208 20.02 -3.12 8.07
#